data_b180ba9af1df15e1056f5343d5a24e95
#
_entry.id   b180ba9af1df15e1056f5343d5a24e95
#
_cell.length_a   1.000
_cell.length_b   1.000
_cell.length_c   1.000
_cell.angle_alpha   90.00
_cell.angle_beta   90.00
_cell.angle_gamma   90.00
#
_symmetry.space_group_name_H-M   'P 1'
#
loop_
_entity.id
_entity.type
_entity.pdbx_description
1 polymer ?
#
loop_
_entity_poly.entity_id
_entity_poly.type
_entity_poly.pdbx_seq_one_letter_code
_entity_poly.pdbx_strand_id
1 'polypeptide(L)'
;MRETFAIAAIAVSTTLAGSFTSAQAEQTALVLYETKGQQAVRQEGIAFVELDPAVPDYGKILAQIPLPPNLISHHIFYNPARDRAYLTSLGRSELRVLDVASFPYRTKVVPVPGCEVGEDVAFSEAQNRWYLTCMGSSVVIVGDAKTDEVLETIPMPAPYPHGITVHDGIDRMLVTSTVNPKDATDAGESIVVIQPSTGKVLSTHKIADKPSPAGTAPVEAFFVPGAEPPVAYITNMYEGRIWIAEWQPKLETFSFRGDFDFSAIGQGMALEVYFNAEGDRAYVTTALPGHLNAFDISDPRAPKHLYAVEAAGGAHHMVFSPDGSRAYVQNSLINIPGMNDGSISVIDLVAGKKLGSIDAFKDAGLTINTIMLTPEVEDFHAH
;
A
#
# COMPACT_ATOMS: atom_id res chain seq x y z
N MET A 1 15.98 44.13 -78.64
CA MET A 1 15.83 42.75 -78.24
C MET A 1 16.72 42.50 -76.99
N ARG A 2 16.19 42.48 -75.81
CA ARG A 2 16.88 42.12 -74.58
C ARG A 2 16.04 41.09 -73.95
N GLU A 3 16.51 39.87 -73.95
CA GLU A 3 15.87 38.75 -73.23
C GLU A 3 16.27 38.79 -71.75
N THR A 4 15.27 38.77 -70.86
CA THR A 4 15.47 38.76 -69.45
C THR A 4 15.23 37.32 -68.97
N PHE A 5 16.27 36.66 -68.49
CA PHE A 5 16.15 35.36 -67.86
C PHE A 5 15.68 35.53 -66.37
N ALA A 6 14.55 34.92 -66.02
CA ALA A 6 14.10 34.85 -64.66
C ALA A 6 14.63 33.57 -64.01
N ILE A 7 15.42 33.71 -62.95
CA ILE A 7 15.90 32.59 -62.09
C ILE A 7 14.86 32.35 -61.02
N ALA A 8 14.21 31.18 -61.05
CA ALA A 8 13.32 30.71 -60.00
C ALA A 8 14.17 30.13 -58.88
N ALA A 9 14.12 30.73 -57.72
CA ALA A 9 14.70 30.20 -56.49
C ALA A 9 13.70 29.22 -55.85
N ILE A 10 14.07 27.93 -55.78
CA ILE A 10 13.34 26.91 -55.07
C ILE A 10 13.81 26.98 -53.62
N ALA A 11 12.93 27.45 -52.73
CA ALA A 11 13.14 27.37 -51.27
C ALA A 11 12.75 25.95 -50.78
N VAL A 12 13.76 25.16 -50.43
CA VAL A 12 13.54 23.88 -49.72
C VAL A 12 13.35 24.18 -48.24
N SER A 13 12.12 24.14 -47.80
CA SER A 13 11.79 24.20 -46.37
C SER A 13 11.99 22.81 -45.73
N THR A 14 13.14 22.60 -45.11
CA THR A 14 13.34 21.46 -44.19
C THR A 14 12.62 21.72 -42.87
N THR A 15 11.43 21.18 -42.73
CA THR A 15 10.76 21.04 -41.41
C THR A 15 11.52 19.97 -40.63
N LEU A 16 12.37 20.42 -39.70
CA LEU A 16 12.85 19.59 -38.60
C LEU A 16 11.64 19.31 -37.71
N ALA A 17 11.01 18.14 -37.89
CA ALA A 17 10.14 17.55 -36.90
C ALA A 17 11.03 17.14 -35.72
N GLY A 18 11.21 18.03 -34.76
CA GLY A 18 11.75 17.69 -33.46
C GLY A 18 10.77 16.72 -32.81
N SER A 19 11.16 15.46 -32.71
CA SER A 19 10.52 14.52 -31.83
C SER A 19 10.72 15.08 -30.41
N PHE A 20 9.70 15.70 -29.86
CA PHE A 20 9.62 15.90 -28.40
C PHE A 20 9.49 14.49 -27.82
N THR A 21 10.61 13.92 -27.36
CA THR A 21 10.55 12.86 -26.36
C THR A 21 9.85 13.50 -25.16
N SER A 22 8.66 13.01 -24.84
CA SER A 22 8.07 13.27 -23.53
C SER A 22 9.17 13.00 -22.51
N ALA A 23 9.49 13.99 -21.67
CA ALA A 23 10.33 13.74 -20.53
C ALA A 23 9.65 12.58 -19.77
N GLN A 24 10.32 11.44 -19.74
CA GLN A 24 9.85 10.29 -18.99
C GLN A 24 9.87 10.76 -17.55
N ALA A 25 8.73 10.74 -16.89
CA ALA A 25 8.64 11.14 -15.49
C ALA A 25 9.65 10.31 -14.69
N GLU A 26 10.46 10.99 -13.88
CA GLU A 26 11.42 10.33 -13.00
C GLU A 26 10.67 9.34 -12.11
N GLN A 27 11.01 8.07 -12.21
CA GLN A 27 10.35 7.02 -11.44
C GLN A 27 11.04 6.85 -10.10
N THR A 28 10.73 7.72 -9.16
CA THR A 28 11.30 7.69 -7.81
C THR A 28 10.29 7.14 -6.82
N ALA A 29 10.73 6.27 -5.92
CA ALA A 29 9.93 5.80 -4.79
C ALA A 29 10.33 6.48 -3.48
N LEU A 30 9.33 6.75 -2.65
CA LEU A 30 9.46 7.01 -1.22
C LEU A 30 9.45 5.67 -0.47
N VAL A 31 10.40 5.45 0.42
CA VAL A 31 10.44 4.27 1.27
C VAL A 31 10.66 4.66 2.72
N LEU A 32 10.03 3.96 3.65
CA LEU A 32 10.41 4.00 5.07
C LEU A 32 11.45 2.91 5.31
N TYR A 33 12.57 3.29 5.92
CA TYR A 33 13.65 2.36 6.23
C TYR A 33 14.03 2.39 7.70
N GLU A 34 14.57 1.27 8.18
CA GLU A 34 15.17 1.17 9.49
C GLU A 34 16.39 0.23 9.48
N THR A 35 17.24 0.31 10.51
CA THR A 35 18.31 -0.65 10.71
C THR A 35 17.76 -2.02 11.05
N LYS A 36 18.33 -3.08 10.46
CA LYS A 36 18.02 -4.47 10.87
C LYS A 36 18.30 -4.68 12.35
N GLY A 37 17.43 -5.46 13.02
CA GLY A 37 17.38 -5.58 14.48
C GLY A 37 18.64 -6.03 15.21
N GLN A 38 19.73 -6.37 14.51
CA GLN A 38 21.00 -6.77 15.10
C GLN A 38 22.05 -5.66 15.19
N GLN A 39 21.73 -4.45 14.74
CA GLN A 39 22.68 -3.32 14.76
C GLN A 39 22.61 -2.56 16.07
N ALA A 40 23.79 -2.13 16.59
CA ALA A 40 23.92 -1.45 17.88
C ALA A 40 23.30 -0.03 17.90
N VAL A 41 23.14 0.60 16.73
CA VAL A 41 22.55 1.95 16.61
C VAL A 41 21.35 1.87 15.70
N ARG A 42 20.17 2.12 16.26
CA ARG A 42 18.93 2.17 15.49
C ARG A 42 18.88 3.48 14.70
N GLN A 43 18.63 3.35 13.42
CA GLN A 43 18.34 4.46 12.51
C GLN A 43 17.03 4.15 11.81
N GLU A 44 16.25 5.16 11.53
CA GLU A 44 15.08 5.07 10.68
C GLU A 44 14.89 6.41 9.94
N GLY A 45 14.21 6.37 8.82
CA GLY A 45 14.00 7.53 7.98
C GLY A 45 13.15 7.26 6.76
N ILE A 46 12.95 8.33 6.00
CA ILE A 46 12.40 8.30 4.66
C ILE A 46 13.57 8.31 3.68
N ALA A 47 13.55 7.48 2.67
CA ALA A 47 14.53 7.52 1.59
C ALA A 47 13.85 7.63 0.23
N PHE A 48 14.58 8.18 -0.74
CA PHE A 48 14.18 8.26 -2.14
C PHE A 48 15.02 7.28 -2.94
N VAL A 49 14.37 6.43 -3.73
CA VAL A 49 15.03 5.38 -4.53
C VAL A 49 14.68 5.58 -5.99
N GLU A 50 15.70 5.56 -6.83
CA GLU A 50 15.51 5.62 -8.27
C GLU A 50 15.02 4.26 -8.81
N LEU A 51 13.88 4.25 -9.47
CA LEU A 51 13.28 3.05 -10.04
C LEU A 51 13.27 3.03 -11.58
N ASP A 52 13.71 4.10 -12.26
CA ASP A 52 13.81 4.10 -13.72
C ASP A 52 15.05 3.31 -14.18
N PRO A 53 14.87 2.14 -14.83
CA PRO A 53 15.99 1.33 -15.30
C PRO A 53 16.76 1.95 -16.46
N ALA A 54 16.28 3.04 -17.04
CA ALA A 54 16.94 3.74 -18.13
C ALA A 54 18.03 4.71 -17.66
N VAL A 55 18.05 5.06 -16.36
CA VAL A 55 19.01 6.02 -15.80
C VAL A 55 20.17 5.34 -15.05
N PRO A 56 21.37 5.97 -15.00
CA PRO A 56 22.55 5.38 -14.35
C PRO A 56 22.43 5.19 -12.83
N ASP A 57 21.47 5.86 -12.21
CA ASP A 57 21.24 5.82 -10.77
C ASP A 57 20.15 4.80 -10.37
N TYR A 58 19.68 3.99 -11.32
CA TYR A 58 18.73 2.92 -11.06
C TYR A 58 19.10 2.07 -9.84
N GLY A 59 18.16 1.93 -8.92
CA GLY A 59 18.29 1.17 -7.69
C GLY A 59 19.11 1.87 -6.58
N LYS A 60 19.56 3.11 -6.79
CA LYS A 60 20.32 3.86 -5.77
C LYS A 60 19.39 4.64 -4.84
N ILE A 61 19.85 4.83 -3.60
CA ILE A 61 19.28 5.76 -2.66
C ILE A 61 19.75 7.16 -3.03
N LEU A 62 18.83 8.02 -3.48
CA LEU A 62 19.13 9.38 -3.96
C LEU A 62 19.26 10.37 -2.81
N ALA A 63 18.38 10.25 -1.79
CA ALA A 63 18.34 11.12 -0.63
C ALA A 63 17.71 10.39 0.57
N GLN A 64 17.96 10.94 1.76
CA GLN A 64 17.39 10.42 3.02
C GLN A 64 16.97 11.58 3.93
N ILE A 65 15.81 11.42 4.58
CA ILE A 65 15.31 12.30 5.63
C ILE A 65 15.28 11.48 6.93
N PRO A 66 16.20 11.75 7.89
CA PRO A 66 16.20 11.02 9.16
C PRO A 66 14.91 11.22 9.95
N LEU A 67 14.41 10.15 10.56
CA LEU A 67 13.32 10.16 11.52
C LEU A 67 13.83 9.82 12.93
N PRO A 68 13.07 10.14 13.99
CA PRO A 68 13.44 9.72 15.35
C PRO A 68 13.53 8.20 15.45
N PRO A 69 14.61 7.63 16.07
CA PRO A 69 14.91 6.19 16.01
C PRO A 69 13.98 5.28 16.82
N ASN A 70 12.96 5.83 17.46
CA ASN A 70 11.95 5.11 18.23
C ASN A 70 10.52 5.37 17.71
N LEU A 71 10.41 5.88 16.49
CA LEU A 71 9.13 6.07 15.82
C LEU A 71 8.55 4.73 15.39
N ILE A 72 9.40 3.83 14.92
CA ILE A 72 9.02 2.58 14.26
C ILE A 72 8.02 2.92 13.16
N SER A 73 8.49 3.74 12.21
CA SER A 73 7.67 4.18 11.09
C SER A 73 7.28 2.98 10.22
N HIS A 74 5.99 2.88 9.87
CA HIS A 74 5.47 1.65 9.26
C HIS A 74 4.87 1.88 7.88
N HIS A 75 3.78 2.60 7.74
CA HIS A 75 3.12 2.83 6.48
C HIS A 75 3.20 4.28 6.00
N ILE A 76 2.99 4.49 4.69
CA ILE A 76 2.79 5.80 4.05
C ILE A 76 1.48 5.75 3.28
N PHE A 77 0.61 6.72 3.52
CA PHE A 77 -0.66 6.88 2.80
C PHE A 77 -0.76 8.28 2.22
N TYR A 78 -1.02 8.39 0.91
CA TYR A 78 -1.34 9.69 0.34
C TYR A 78 -2.78 10.07 0.62
N ASN A 79 -3.02 11.37 0.89
CA ASN A 79 -4.37 11.88 0.85
C ASN A 79 -4.90 11.88 -0.61
N PRO A 80 -6.24 11.97 -0.84
CA PRO A 80 -6.81 11.92 -2.19
C PRO A 80 -6.25 12.96 -3.16
N ALA A 81 -5.85 14.16 -2.65
CA ALA A 81 -5.23 15.20 -3.46
C ALA A 81 -3.74 14.91 -3.79
N ARG A 82 -3.12 13.91 -3.16
CA ARG A 82 -1.71 13.53 -3.31
C ARG A 82 -0.71 14.68 -3.04
N ASP A 83 -1.13 15.66 -2.26
CA ASP A 83 -0.27 16.77 -1.81
C ASP A 83 0.30 16.53 -0.40
N ARG A 84 -0.20 15.51 0.31
CA ARG A 84 0.28 15.09 1.63
C ARG A 84 0.40 13.58 1.74
N ALA A 85 1.48 13.13 2.40
CA ALA A 85 1.69 11.74 2.79
C ALA A 85 1.61 11.61 4.31
N TYR A 86 0.81 10.66 4.79
CA TYR A 86 0.62 10.36 6.20
C TYR A 86 1.43 9.13 6.57
N LEU A 87 2.37 9.29 7.50
CA LEU A 87 3.25 8.23 7.98
C LEU A 87 2.76 7.77 9.34
N THR A 88 2.51 6.48 9.47
CA THR A 88 2.11 5.86 10.73
C THR A 88 3.29 5.48 11.60
N SER A 89 3.04 5.33 12.88
CA SER A 89 4.05 5.06 13.90
C SER A 89 3.57 3.99 14.87
N LEU A 90 4.32 2.88 14.95
CA LEU A 90 4.05 1.83 15.92
C LEU A 90 4.60 2.19 17.31
N GLY A 91 5.61 3.04 17.38
CA GLY A 91 6.34 3.38 18.61
C GLY A 91 5.84 4.62 19.34
N ARG A 92 5.02 5.46 18.72
CA ARG A 92 4.54 6.72 19.29
C ARG A 92 3.11 7.03 18.89
N SER A 93 2.37 7.70 19.79
CA SER A 93 1.01 8.18 19.53
C SER A 93 1.03 9.47 18.67
N GLU A 94 1.55 9.36 17.45
CA GLU A 94 1.65 10.46 16.49
C GLU A 94 1.54 9.96 15.04
N LEU A 95 0.94 10.79 14.18
CA LEU A 95 1.11 10.71 12.73
C LEU A 95 2.16 11.73 12.31
N ARG A 96 2.90 11.43 11.26
CA ARG A 96 3.72 12.41 10.56
C ARG A 96 3.11 12.70 9.21
N VAL A 97 2.80 13.97 8.97
CA VAL A 97 2.28 14.44 7.70
C VAL A 97 3.40 15.11 6.95
N LEU A 98 3.73 14.57 5.79
CA LEU A 98 4.73 15.07 4.88
C LEU A 98 4.03 15.90 3.81
N ASP A 99 4.38 17.18 3.68
CA ASP A 99 3.98 18.03 2.56
C ASP A 99 4.82 17.61 1.34
N VAL A 100 4.16 16.99 0.37
CA VAL A 100 4.82 16.45 -0.84
C VAL A 100 4.56 17.32 -2.07
N ALA A 101 3.86 18.44 -1.92
CA ALA A 101 3.60 19.37 -3.03
C ALA A 101 4.87 20.04 -3.56
N SER A 102 5.95 20.11 -2.76
CA SER A 102 7.22 20.69 -3.20
C SER A 102 8.42 20.16 -2.39
N PHE A 103 9.49 19.80 -3.10
CA PHE A 103 10.76 19.41 -2.47
C PHE A 103 11.56 20.67 -2.01
N PRO A 104 12.28 20.65 -0.84
CA PRO A 104 12.37 19.55 0.12
C PRO A 104 11.09 19.41 0.94
N TYR A 105 10.62 18.17 1.07
CA TYR A 105 9.38 17.86 1.77
C TYR A 105 9.45 18.23 3.25
N ARG A 106 8.40 18.86 3.75
CA ARG A 106 8.30 19.31 5.15
C ARG A 106 7.45 18.33 5.93
N THR A 107 7.90 17.98 7.12
CA THR A 107 7.16 17.11 8.04
C THR A 107 6.46 17.91 9.12
N LYS A 108 5.18 17.59 9.37
CA LYS A 108 4.39 18.05 10.52
C LYS A 108 4.12 16.84 11.42
N VAL A 109 4.25 17.03 12.73
CA VAL A 109 3.82 16.04 13.72
C VAL A 109 2.37 16.33 14.11
N VAL A 110 1.50 15.32 13.98
CA VAL A 110 0.11 15.35 14.42
C VAL A 110 -0.02 14.41 15.61
N PRO A 111 -0.16 14.94 16.85
CA PRO A 111 -0.41 14.11 18.01
C PRO A 111 -1.77 13.40 17.89
N VAL A 112 -1.81 12.10 18.18
CA VAL A 112 -3.03 11.29 18.19
C VAL A 112 -3.25 10.68 19.58
N PRO A 113 -3.68 11.46 20.56
CA PRO A 113 -3.80 11.02 21.93
C PRO A 113 -4.79 9.85 22.04
N GLY A 114 -4.41 8.82 22.79
CA GLY A 114 -5.22 7.59 22.93
C GLY A 114 -4.98 6.54 21.84
N CYS A 115 -4.12 6.81 20.86
CA CYS A 115 -3.68 5.83 19.88
C CYS A 115 -2.39 5.16 20.37
N GLU A 116 -2.43 3.88 20.68
CA GLU A 116 -1.25 3.03 20.84
C GLU A 116 -1.12 2.17 19.59
N VAL A 117 0.07 2.15 18.99
CA VAL A 117 0.39 1.39 17.78
C VAL A 117 -0.54 1.78 16.62
N GLY A 118 -0.23 2.93 16.00
CA GLY A 118 -0.97 3.42 14.82
C GLY A 118 -0.55 2.66 13.57
N GLU A 119 -1.53 2.10 12.86
CA GLU A 119 -1.31 1.25 11.69
C GLU A 119 -1.73 1.93 10.39
N ASP A 120 -2.97 1.82 9.99
CA ASP A 120 -3.44 2.25 8.69
C ASP A 120 -4.21 3.55 8.72
N VAL A 121 -4.11 4.31 7.62
CA VAL A 121 -4.89 5.53 7.40
C VAL A 121 -5.75 5.38 6.14
N ALA A 122 -7.06 5.56 6.30
CA ALA A 122 -7.99 5.69 5.18
C ALA A 122 -8.60 7.10 5.13
N PHE A 123 -9.08 7.47 3.96
CA PHE A 123 -9.71 8.78 3.73
C PHE A 123 -11.16 8.62 3.25
N SER A 124 -12.01 9.55 3.67
CA SER A 124 -13.34 9.78 3.08
C SER A 124 -13.38 11.19 2.52
N GLU A 125 -13.51 11.31 1.23
CA GLU A 125 -13.69 12.62 0.59
C GLU A 125 -15.07 13.20 0.90
N ALA A 126 -16.10 12.35 0.92
CA ALA A 126 -17.47 12.76 1.24
C ALA A 126 -17.59 13.37 2.64
N GLN A 127 -16.80 12.90 3.60
CA GLN A 127 -16.79 13.38 4.99
C GLN A 127 -15.65 14.38 5.26
N ASN A 128 -14.70 14.57 4.34
CA ASN A 128 -13.46 15.34 4.54
C ASN A 128 -12.71 14.86 5.79
N ARG A 129 -12.54 13.53 5.94
CA ARG A 129 -11.96 12.91 7.13
C ARG A 129 -10.85 11.94 6.77
N TRP A 130 -9.90 11.81 7.70
CA TRP A 130 -9.01 10.67 7.76
C TRP A 130 -9.36 9.79 8.98
N TYR A 131 -9.08 8.50 8.86
CA TYR A 131 -9.30 7.49 9.89
C TYR A 131 -8.00 6.74 10.12
N LEU A 132 -7.56 6.64 11.38
CA LEU A 132 -6.36 5.91 11.77
C LEU A 132 -6.73 4.75 12.67
N THR A 133 -6.35 3.54 12.33
CA THR A 133 -6.47 2.39 13.20
C THR A 133 -5.38 2.39 14.27
N CYS A 134 -5.74 2.04 15.51
CA CYS A 134 -4.86 2.04 16.66
C CYS A 134 -4.90 0.65 17.32
N MET A 135 -4.01 -0.22 16.90
CA MET A 135 -4.01 -1.64 17.22
C MET A 135 -3.89 -1.90 18.73
N GLY A 136 -2.99 -1.17 19.41
CA GLY A 136 -2.71 -1.35 20.83
C GLY A 136 -3.83 -0.85 21.75
N SER A 137 -4.61 0.14 21.33
CA SER A 137 -5.70 0.74 22.11
C SER A 137 -7.10 0.32 21.65
N SER A 138 -7.21 -0.48 20.59
CA SER A 138 -8.49 -0.97 20.04
C SER A 138 -9.48 0.16 19.72
N VAL A 139 -9.00 1.19 19.02
CA VAL A 139 -9.80 2.32 18.58
C VAL A 139 -9.50 2.69 17.13
N VAL A 140 -10.40 3.44 16.50
CA VAL A 140 -10.14 4.21 15.29
C VAL A 140 -10.18 5.69 15.66
N ILE A 141 -9.09 6.42 15.40
CA ILE A 141 -9.06 7.87 15.54
C ILE A 141 -9.59 8.49 14.25
N VAL A 142 -10.44 9.51 14.38
CA VAL A 142 -11.00 10.27 13.27
C VAL A 142 -10.43 11.68 13.30
N GLY A 143 -9.94 12.16 12.17
CA GLY A 143 -9.44 13.51 12.03
C GLY A 143 -10.00 14.23 10.80
N ASP A 144 -9.83 15.53 10.79
CA ASP A 144 -10.16 16.40 9.68
C ASP A 144 -9.07 16.32 8.61
N ALA A 145 -9.42 15.91 7.40
CA ALA A 145 -8.44 15.72 6.32
C ALA A 145 -7.85 17.03 5.78
N LYS A 146 -8.40 18.18 6.14
CA LYS A 146 -7.91 19.50 5.72
C LYS A 146 -6.98 20.15 6.74
N THR A 147 -7.28 20.00 8.03
CA THR A 147 -6.53 20.65 9.12
C THR A 147 -5.58 19.71 9.84
N ASP A 148 -5.75 18.40 9.68
CA ASP A 148 -5.12 17.29 10.42
C ASP A 148 -5.50 17.23 11.91
N GLU A 149 -6.51 17.98 12.34
CA GLU A 149 -6.96 17.97 13.74
C GLU A 149 -7.71 16.67 14.04
N VAL A 150 -7.43 16.08 15.20
CA VAL A 150 -8.19 14.94 15.73
C VAL A 150 -9.58 15.42 16.16
N LEU A 151 -10.62 14.78 15.66
CA LEU A 151 -12.02 15.14 15.90
C LEU A 151 -12.68 14.24 16.96
N GLU A 152 -12.53 12.93 16.81
CA GLU A 152 -13.22 11.95 17.65
C GLU A 152 -12.47 10.61 17.68
N THR A 153 -12.95 9.71 18.53
CA THR A 153 -12.42 8.34 18.67
C THR A 153 -13.58 7.35 18.63
N ILE A 154 -13.48 6.34 17.79
CA ILE A 154 -14.46 5.26 17.68
C ILE A 154 -13.91 4.02 18.40
N PRO A 155 -14.50 3.60 19.54
CA PRO A 155 -14.12 2.36 20.22
C PRO A 155 -14.47 1.14 19.34
N MET A 156 -13.53 0.22 19.19
CA MET A 156 -13.72 -0.99 18.39
C MET A 156 -14.24 -2.15 19.23
N PRO A 157 -15.28 -2.87 18.76
CA PRO A 157 -15.80 -4.05 19.45
C PRO A 157 -14.89 -5.28 19.31
N ALA A 158 -14.00 -5.28 18.30
CA ALA A 158 -12.98 -6.30 18.11
C ALA A 158 -11.60 -5.73 18.43
N PRO A 159 -10.66 -6.52 19.00
CA PRO A 159 -9.33 -6.06 19.36
C PRO A 159 -8.44 -5.89 18.11
N TYR A 160 -7.34 -5.15 18.28
CA TYR A 160 -6.24 -5.07 17.31
C TYR A 160 -6.66 -4.59 15.93
N PRO A 161 -7.39 -3.43 15.79
CA PRO A 161 -7.75 -2.89 14.48
C PRO A 161 -6.48 -2.56 13.68
N HIS A 162 -6.45 -3.00 12.41
CA HIS A 162 -5.32 -2.84 11.49
C HIS A 162 -5.78 -2.25 10.16
N GLY A 163 -5.99 -3.07 9.13
CA GLY A 163 -6.43 -2.62 7.82
C GLY A 163 -7.76 -1.89 7.86
N ILE A 164 -7.86 -0.78 7.13
CA ILE A 164 -9.05 0.06 7.08
C ILE A 164 -9.32 0.55 5.66
N THR A 165 -10.54 0.42 5.19
CA THR A 165 -10.95 0.94 3.88
C THR A 165 -12.33 1.59 3.95
N VAL A 166 -12.53 2.64 3.15
CA VAL A 166 -13.77 3.42 3.11
C VAL A 166 -14.36 3.38 1.71
N HIS A 167 -15.67 3.19 1.62
CA HIS A 167 -16.42 3.33 0.38
C HIS A 167 -17.52 4.38 0.56
N ASP A 168 -17.25 5.60 0.12
CA ASP A 168 -18.15 6.75 0.28
C ASP A 168 -19.52 6.53 -0.37
N GLY A 169 -19.57 5.87 -1.54
CA GLY A 169 -20.81 5.65 -2.29
C GLY A 169 -21.88 4.82 -1.59
N ILE A 170 -21.49 3.97 -0.64
CA ILE A 170 -22.42 3.18 0.21
C ILE A 170 -22.33 3.57 1.68
N ASP A 171 -21.52 4.57 2.04
CA ASP A 171 -21.29 5.03 3.41
C ASP A 171 -20.90 3.88 4.34
N ARG A 172 -19.85 3.11 3.95
CA ARG A 172 -19.34 1.97 4.71
C ARG A 172 -17.81 2.01 4.81
N MET A 173 -17.35 1.61 5.97
CA MET A 173 -15.95 1.42 6.30
C MET A 173 -15.78 0.02 6.86
N LEU A 174 -14.75 -0.68 6.40
CA LEU A 174 -14.36 -2.00 6.88
C LEU A 174 -13.07 -1.87 7.68
N VAL A 175 -13.02 -2.50 8.86
CA VAL A 175 -11.83 -2.50 9.73
C VAL A 175 -11.52 -3.93 10.14
N THR A 176 -10.31 -4.40 9.86
CA THR A 176 -9.86 -5.74 10.25
C THR A 176 -9.41 -5.78 11.71
N SER A 177 -9.37 -6.98 12.27
CA SER A 177 -8.85 -7.25 13.62
C SER A 177 -7.71 -8.27 13.53
N THR A 178 -6.46 -7.80 13.63
CA THR A 178 -5.27 -8.58 13.29
C THR A 178 -4.62 -9.27 14.50
N VAL A 179 -3.46 -8.84 14.93
CA VAL A 179 -2.68 -9.45 16.02
C VAL A 179 -2.48 -8.49 17.18
N ASN A 180 -2.33 -9.05 18.38
CA ASN A 180 -1.87 -8.29 19.53
C ASN A 180 -0.43 -7.79 19.26
N PRO A 181 -0.17 -6.46 19.25
CA PRO A 181 1.15 -5.94 18.96
C PRO A 181 2.22 -6.32 20.01
N LYS A 182 1.79 -6.83 21.15
CA LYS A 182 2.67 -7.28 22.24
C LYS A 182 2.82 -8.81 22.30
N ASP A 183 1.95 -9.55 21.60
CA ASP A 183 1.94 -11.02 21.59
C ASP A 183 1.31 -11.54 20.28
N ALA A 184 2.13 -11.81 19.29
CA ALA A 184 1.70 -12.30 17.98
C ALA A 184 1.01 -13.70 18.04
N THR A 185 1.01 -14.38 19.20
CA THR A 185 0.24 -15.62 19.43
C THR A 185 -1.20 -15.37 19.83
N ASP A 186 -1.58 -14.11 20.09
CA ASP A 186 -2.93 -13.65 20.35
C ASP A 186 -3.40 -12.81 19.16
N ALA A 187 -4.32 -13.35 18.37
CA ALA A 187 -4.78 -12.72 17.14
C ALA A 187 -6.31 -12.66 17.07
N GLY A 188 -6.79 -11.60 16.41
CA GLY A 188 -8.20 -11.45 16.06
C GLY A 188 -8.62 -12.36 14.90
N GLU A 189 -9.94 -12.38 14.65
CA GLU A 189 -10.53 -13.17 13.57
C GLU A 189 -11.79 -12.49 13.00
N SER A 190 -11.85 -11.14 13.12
CA SER A 190 -13.05 -10.39 12.80
C SER A 190 -12.80 -9.26 11.81
N ILE A 191 -13.88 -8.86 11.16
CA ILE A 191 -14.00 -7.57 10.47
C ILE A 191 -15.16 -6.80 11.06
N VAL A 192 -14.98 -5.49 11.24
CA VAL A 192 -15.97 -4.56 11.76
C VAL A 192 -16.46 -3.67 10.65
N VAL A 193 -17.78 -3.53 10.53
CA VAL A 193 -18.43 -2.62 9.57
C VAL A 193 -18.88 -1.37 10.33
N ILE A 194 -18.44 -0.22 9.84
CA ILE A 194 -18.73 1.10 10.44
C ILE A 194 -19.40 1.97 9.39
N GLN A 195 -20.24 2.90 9.84
CA GLN A 195 -20.81 3.98 9.02
C GLN A 195 -19.93 5.23 9.18
N PRO A 196 -19.13 5.62 8.18
CA PRO A 196 -18.22 6.77 8.26
C PRO A 196 -18.91 8.09 8.61
N SER A 197 -20.10 8.34 8.03
CA SER A 197 -20.84 9.59 8.24
C SER A 197 -21.24 9.84 9.69
N THR A 198 -21.36 8.78 10.51
CA THR A 198 -21.84 8.85 11.90
C THR A 198 -20.88 8.29 12.93
N GLY A 199 -19.80 7.63 12.50
CA GLY A 199 -18.90 6.88 13.39
C GLY A 199 -19.54 5.63 14.04
N LYS A 200 -20.75 5.23 13.61
CA LYS A 200 -21.50 4.14 14.22
C LYS A 200 -20.98 2.78 13.77
N VAL A 201 -20.61 1.92 14.71
CA VAL A 201 -20.40 0.49 14.45
C VAL A 201 -21.74 -0.17 14.11
N LEU A 202 -21.83 -0.79 12.94
CA LEU A 202 -23.04 -1.43 12.43
C LEU A 202 -23.05 -2.92 12.73
N SER A 203 -21.93 -3.62 12.53
CA SER A 203 -21.83 -5.06 12.72
C SER A 203 -20.38 -5.52 12.89
N THR A 204 -20.19 -6.71 13.43
CA THR A 204 -18.92 -7.43 13.51
C THR A 204 -19.13 -8.83 12.97
N HIS A 205 -18.23 -9.28 12.11
CA HIS A 205 -18.31 -10.58 11.45
C HIS A 205 -17.02 -11.36 11.69
N LYS A 206 -17.17 -12.63 12.02
CA LYS A 206 -16.04 -13.57 12.05
C LYS A 206 -15.69 -13.94 10.59
N ILE A 207 -14.42 -13.82 10.23
CA ILE A 207 -13.87 -14.20 8.94
C ILE A 207 -12.75 -15.22 9.14
N ALA A 208 -13.15 -16.44 9.49
CA ALA A 208 -12.26 -17.54 9.80
C ALA A 208 -12.97 -18.85 9.49
N ASP A 209 -12.40 -19.67 8.61
CA ASP A 209 -12.85 -21.03 8.28
C ASP A 209 -11.91 -22.09 8.86
N LYS A 210 -10.64 -21.75 9.05
CA LYS A 210 -9.63 -22.67 9.60
C LYS A 210 -9.46 -22.46 11.10
N PRO A 211 -9.31 -23.53 11.88
CA PRO A 211 -8.94 -23.38 13.27
C PRO A 211 -7.52 -22.86 13.39
N SER A 212 -7.33 -21.88 14.26
CA SER A 212 -6.02 -21.37 14.63
C SER A 212 -5.95 -21.21 16.15
N PRO A 213 -4.89 -21.67 16.81
CA PRO A 213 -4.73 -21.46 18.24
C PRO A 213 -4.47 -19.98 18.60
N ALA A 214 -4.03 -19.19 17.63
CA ALA A 214 -3.73 -17.77 17.81
C ALA A 214 -4.86 -16.85 17.30
N GLY A 215 -5.80 -17.35 16.51
CA GLY A 215 -6.71 -16.57 15.69
C GLY A 215 -6.27 -16.62 14.22
N THR A 216 -6.96 -15.92 13.33
CA THR A 216 -6.69 -15.98 11.89
C THR A 216 -5.97 -14.75 11.36
N ALA A 217 -5.95 -13.66 12.11
CA ALA A 217 -5.26 -12.40 11.81
C ALA A 217 -5.63 -11.82 10.43
N PRO A 218 -6.87 -11.35 10.23
CA PRO A 218 -7.18 -10.52 9.08
C PRO A 218 -6.30 -9.27 9.11
N VAL A 219 -5.62 -8.96 8.00
CA VAL A 219 -4.66 -7.85 7.93
C VAL A 219 -5.27 -6.69 7.19
N GLU A 220 -5.46 -6.81 5.88
CA GLU A 220 -5.92 -5.73 5.02
C GLU A 220 -7.32 -5.97 4.47
N ALA A 221 -7.97 -4.88 4.11
CA ALA A 221 -9.24 -4.88 3.39
C ALA A 221 -9.24 -3.78 2.34
N PHE A 222 -9.53 -4.14 1.08
CA PHE A 222 -9.54 -3.20 -0.04
C PHE A 222 -10.78 -3.38 -0.89
N PHE A 223 -11.49 -2.28 -1.16
CA PHE A 223 -12.55 -2.31 -2.15
C PHE A 223 -11.97 -2.45 -3.56
N VAL A 224 -12.52 -3.39 -4.33
CA VAL A 224 -12.15 -3.57 -5.73
C VAL A 224 -12.63 -2.37 -6.54
N PRO A 225 -11.75 -1.64 -7.23
CA PRO A 225 -12.12 -0.46 -7.99
C PRO A 225 -13.21 -0.74 -9.01
N GLY A 226 -14.25 0.09 -9.03
CA GLY A 226 -15.34 0.00 -10.02
C GLY A 226 -16.27 -1.21 -9.89
N ALA A 227 -16.13 -2.06 -8.87
CA ALA A 227 -17.03 -3.19 -8.66
C ALA A 227 -18.43 -2.75 -8.29
N GLU A 228 -19.45 -3.20 -9.05
CA GLU A 228 -20.87 -2.91 -8.81
C GLU A 228 -21.72 -4.20 -8.76
N PRO A 229 -22.44 -4.50 -7.67
CA PRO A 229 -22.31 -3.87 -6.33
C PRO A 229 -20.88 -3.96 -5.77
N PRO A 230 -20.49 -3.07 -4.81
CA PRO A 230 -19.16 -3.07 -4.23
C PRO A 230 -18.72 -4.44 -3.70
N VAL A 231 -17.46 -4.76 -3.95
CA VAL A 231 -16.78 -5.96 -3.47
C VAL A 231 -15.48 -5.51 -2.79
N ALA A 232 -15.13 -6.10 -1.65
CA ALA A 232 -13.83 -5.91 -1.05
C ALA A 232 -13.11 -7.25 -0.87
N TYR A 233 -11.78 -7.24 -1.04
CA TYR A 233 -10.91 -8.36 -0.69
C TYR A 233 -10.29 -8.12 0.67
N ILE A 234 -10.19 -9.18 1.47
CA ILE A 234 -9.61 -9.16 2.80
C ILE A 234 -8.55 -10.24 2.85
N THR A 235 -7.33 -9.87 3.18
CA THR A 235 -6.26 -10.83 3.42
C THR A 235 -6.34 -11.33 4.86
N ASN A 236 -6.10 -12.62 5.03
CA ASN A 236 -6.09 -13.26 6.33
C ASN A 236 -4.73 -13.94 6.53
N MET A 237 -3.87 -13.34 7.36
CA MET A 237 -2.46 -13.65 7.45
C MET A 237 -2.20 -15.09 7.93
N TYR A 238 -2.69 -15.45 9.11
CA TYR A 238 -2.41 -16.77 9.68
C TYR A 238 -3.23 -17.88 9.04
N GLU A 239 -4.41 -17.54 8.52
CA GLU A 239 -5.19 -18.49 7.72
C GLU A 239 -4.54 -18.74 6.35
N GLY A 240 -3.76 -17.76 5.84
CA GLY A 240 -3.17 -17.79 4.50
C GLY A 240 -4.23 -17.75 3.42
N ARG A 241 -5.19 -16.82 3.47
CA ARG A 241 -6.38 -16.84 2.62
C ARG A 241 -6.82 -15.45 2.20
N ILE A 242 -7.48 -15.37 1.05
CA ILE A 242 -8.29 -14.21 0.66
C ILE A 242 -9.74 -14.49 1.06
N TRP A 243 -10.39 -13.50 1.67
CA TRP A 243 -11.82 -13.44 1.87
C TRP A 243 -12.44 -12.38 0.97
N ILE A 244 -13.68 -12.59 0.58
CA ILE A 244 -14.48 -11.66 -0.23
C ILE A 244 -15.62 -11.14 0.62
N ALA A 245 -15.73 -9.82 0.71
CA ALA A 245 -16.89 -9.11 1.23
C ALA A 245 -17.68 -8.57 0.04
N GLU A 246 -18.94 -9.01 -0.12
CA GLU A 246 -19.82 -8.57 -1.19
C GLU A 246 -20.97 -7.76 -0.63
N TRP A 247 -21.13 -6.52 -1.10
CA TRP A 247 -22.24 -5.65 -0.69
C TRP A 247 -23.58 -6.19 -1.18
N GLN A 248 -24.54 -6.27 -0.29
CA GLN A 248 -25.92 -6.70 -0.53
C GLN A 248 -26.87 -5.50 -0.48
N PRO A 249 -27.14 -4.80 -1.62
CA PRO A 249 -27.84 -3.50 -1.61
C PRO A 249 -29.22 -3.53 -0.95
N LYS A 250 -29.96 -4.64 -1.08
CA LYS A 250 -31.31 -4.78 -0.51
C LYS A 250 -31.30 -4.94 1.01
N LEU A 251 -30.20 -5.43 1.57
CA LEU A 251 -30.04 -5.69 3.01
C LEU A 251 -29.16 -4.66 3.69
N GLU A 252 -28.52 -3.78 2.90
CA GLU A 252 -27.55 -2.76 3.36
C GLU A 252 -26.45 -3.34 4.25
N THR A 253 -25.98 -4.55 3.91
CA THR A 253 -24.96 -5.28 4.65
C THR A 253 -24.00 -6.00 3.69
N PHE A 254 -22.92 -6.58 4.23
CA PHE A 254 -22.01 -7.43 3.47
C PHE A 254 -22.29 -8.92 3.74
N SER A 255 -22.12 -9.74 2.71
CA SER A 255 -21.88 -11.17 2.87
C SER A 255 -20.39 -11.44 2.79
N PHE A 256 -19.89 -12.34 3.62
CA PHE A 256 -18.48 -12.71 3.68
C PHE A 256 -18.30 -14.18 3.35
N ARG A 257 -17.27 -14.50 2.55
CA ARG A 257 -16.88 -15.88 2.26
C ARG A 257 -15.39 -16.00 2.05
N GLY A 258 -14.81 -17.11 2.50
CA GLY A 258 -13.45 -17.46 2.15
C GLY A 258 -13.35 -17.83 0.67
N ASP A 259 -12.24 -17.47 0.04
CA ASP A 259 -12.00 -17.73 -1.37
C ASP A 259 -10.67 -18.47 -1.56
N PHE A 260 -9.62 -17.81 -2.06
CA PHE A 260 -8.36 -18.45 -2.40
C PHE A 260 -7.52 -18.78 -1.17
N ASP A 261 -7.07 -20.03 -1.08
CA ASP A 261 -6.23 -20.55 0.00
C ASP A 261 -4.79 -20.73 -0.50
N PHE A 262 -3.89 -19.88 -0.05
CA PHE A 262 -2.47 -19.91 -0.43
C PHE A 262 -1.74 -21.16 0.06
N SER A 263 -2.23 -21.84 1.10
CA SER A 263 -1.61 -23.08 1.55
C SER A 263 -1.69 -24.21 0.50
N ALA A 264 -2.65 -24.14 -0.41
CA ALA A 264 -2.78 -25.08 -1.53
C ALA A 264 -1.60 -24.99 -2.53
N ILE A 265 -0.88 -23.87 -2.54
CA ILE A 265 0.32 -23.64 -3.36
C ILE A 265 1.60 -23.50 -2.52
N GLY A 266 1.55 -23.92 -1.25
CA GLY A 266 2.71 -23.92 -0.35
C GLY A 266 3.11 -22.53 0.17
N GLN A 267 2.18 -21.58 0.17
CA GLN A 267 2.39 -20.21 0.66
C GLN A 267 1.52 -19.91 1.86
N GLY A 268 1.88 -18.87 2.61
CA GLY A 268 1.13 -18.39 3.76
C GLY A 268 1.43 -16.93 4.05
N MET A 269 0.81 -16.39 5.09
CA MET A 269 0.96 -14.98 5.49
C MET A 269 0.61 -14.02 4.35
N ALA A 270 -0.64 -14.13 3.85
CA ALA A 270 -1.20 -13.18 2.89
C ALA A 270 -1.32 -11.80 3.54
N LEU A 271 -0.75 -10.77 2.91
CA LEU A 271 -0.66 -9.42 3.46
C LEU A 271 -1.44 -8.42 2.60
N GLU A 272 -0.83 -7.83 1.59
CA GLU A 272 -1.36 -6.72 0.81
C GLU A 272 -2.10 -7.17 -0.45
N VAL A 273 -3.03 -6.33 -0.90
CA VAL A 273 -3.72 -6.47 -2.20
C VAL A 273 -3.57 -5.17 -2.99
N TYR A 274 -3.20 -5.30 -4.25
CA TYR A 274 -3.06 -4.19 -5.20
C TYR A 274 -3.86 -4.47 -6.46
N PHE A 275 -4.38 -3.44 -7.09
CA PHE A 275 -5.14 -3.54 -8.33
C PHE A 275 -4.41 -2.81 -9.46
N ASN A 276 -4.50 -3.32 -10.69
CA ASN A 276 -4.03 -2.59 -11.87
C ASN A 276 -5.02 -1.48 -12.25
N ALA A 277 -4.57 -0.56 -13.10
CA ALA A 277 -5.36 0.59 -13.54
C ALA A 277 -6.66 0.19 -14.27
N GLU A 278 -6.63 -0.94 -14.99
CA GLU A 278 -7.76 -1.46 -15.72
C GLU A 278 -8.83 -2.10 -14.83
N GLY A 279 -8.50 -2.42 -13.56
CA GLY A 279 -9.40 -3.06 -12.60
C GLY A 279 -9.72 -4.53 -12.93
N ASP A 280 -8.92 -5.18 -13.78
CA ASP A 280 -9.09 -6.58 -14.19
C ASP A 280 -8.05 -7.53 -13.58
N ARG A 281 -7.06 -6.99 -12.85
CA ARG A 281 -6.02 -7.75 -12.15
C ARG A 281 -5.90 -7.32 -10.70
N ALA A 282 -5.72 -8.32 -9.83
CA ALA A 282 -5.27 -8.10 -8.45
C ALA A 282 -3.94 -8.80 -8.22
N TYR A 283 -3.12 -8.20 -7.36
CA TYR A 283 -1.84 -8.73 -6.95
C TYR A 283 -1.79 -8.83 -5.44
N VAL A 284 -1.41 -10.00 -4.92
CA VAL A 284 -1.39 -10.28 -3.48
C VAL A 284 -0.01 -10.71 -3.06
N THR A 285 0.54 -10.06 -2.05
CA THR A 285 1.81 -10.45 -1.45
C THR A 285 1.61 -11.49 -0.37
N THR A 286 2.56 -12.43 -0.29
CA THR A 286 2.67 -13.40 0.79
C THR A 286 4.09 -13.35 1.36
N ALA A 287 4.23 -13.24 2.70
CA ALA A 287 5.53 -13.00 3.31
C ALA A 287 6.39 -14.26 3.50
N LEU A 288 5.76 -15.44 3.64
CA LEU A 288 6.49 -16.67 3.98
C LEU A 288 5.90 -17.91 3.26
N PRO A 289 6.59 -18.43 2.25
CA PRO A 289 7.72 -17.81 1.55
C PRO A 289 7.26 -16.55 0.78
N GLY A 290 8.21 -15.61 0.56
CA GLY A 290 7.91 -14.35 -0.10
C GLY A 290 7.53 -14.51 -1.57
N HIS A 291 6.30 -14.13 -1.94
CA HIS A 291 5.80 -14.18 -3.32
C HIS A 291 4.92 -12.99 -3.65
N LEU A 292 4.80 -12.69 -4.94
CA LEU A 292 3.75 -11.91 -5.52
C LEU A 292 2.83 -12.85 -6.33
N ASN A 293 1.54 -12.83 -6.02
CA ASN A 293 0.52 -13.66 -6.65
C ASN A 293 -0.39 -12.78 -7.51
N ALA A 294 -0.61 -13.15 -8.77
CA ALA A 294 -1.49 -12.43 -9.69
C ALA A 294 -2.82 -13.16 -9.86
N PHE A 295 -3.91 -12.39 -9.91
CA PHE A 295 -5.27 -12.88 -10.10
C PHE A 295 -5.95 -12.16 -11.25
N ASP A 296 -6.74 -12.88 -12.03
CA ASP A 296 -7.76 -12.32 -12.91
C ASP A 296 -9.00 -12.01 -12.06
N ILE A 297 -9.40 -10.75 -12.05
CA ILE A 297 -10.57 -10.25 -11.33
C ILE A 297 -11.58 -9.58 -12.25
N SER A 298 -11.59 -9.95 -13.55
CA SER A 298 -12.63 -9.51 -14.50
C SER A 298 -14.05 -9.79 -13.98
N ASP A 299 -14.21 -10.82 -13.15
CA ASP A 299 -15.33 -10.96 -12.21
C ASP A 299 -14.77 -10.88 -10.78
N PRO A 300 -14.93 -9.74 -10.09
CA PRO A 300 -14.38 -9.56 -8.75
C PRO A 300 -15.00 -10.50 -7.70
N ARG A 301 -16.12 -11.17 -8.02
CA ARG A 301 -16.73 -12.17 -7.16
C ARG A 301 -16.14 -13.57 -7.34
N ALA A 302 -15.33 -13.77 -8.37
CA ALA A 302 -14.73 -15.07 -8.68
C ALA A 302 -13.27 -14.91 -9.16
N PRO A 303 -12.38 -14.40 -8.31
CA PRO A 303 -10.97 -14.19 -8.65
C PRO A 303 -10.34 -15.53 -9.05
N LYS A 304 -9.49 -15.49 -10.09
CA LYS A 304 -8.79 -16.69 -10.59
C LYS A 304 -7.29 -16.48 -10.45
N HIS A 305 -6.62 -17.30 -9.68
CA HIS A 305 -5.18 -17.29 -9.58
C HIS A 305 -4.54 -17.59 -10.94
N LEU A 306 -3.63 -16.72 -11.39
CA LEU A 306 -2.96 -16.82 -12.68
C LEU A 306 -1.56 -17.41 -12.52
N TYR A 307 -0.75 -16.79 -11.67
CA TYR A 307 0.63 -17.19 -11.40
C TYR A 307 1.11 -16.67 -10.06
N ALA A 308 2.19 -17.24 -9.54
CA ALA A 308 2.96 -16.75 -8.43
C ALA A 308 4.41 -16.52 -8.87
N VAL A 309 5.03 -15.44 -8.41
CA VAL A 309 6.44 -15.13 -8.65
C VAL A 309 7.16 -15.04 -7.32
N GLU A 310 8.25 -15.79 -7.17
CA GLU A 310 9.10 -15.72 -5.98
C GLU A 310 9.69 -14.31 -5.84
N ALA A 311 9.50 -13.71 -4.68
CA ALA A 311 10.14 -12.47 -4.25
C ALA A 311 11.30 -12.78 -3.29
N ALA A 312 11.35 -12.15 -2.12
CA ALA A 312 12.24 -12.54 -1.03
C ALA A 312 11.45 -12.61 0.27
N GLY A 313 12.04 -13.17 1.33
CA GLY A 313 11.37 -13.32 2.61
C GLY A 313 10.88 -11.99 3.19
N GLY A 314 9.60 -11.91 3.49
CA GLY A 314 8.93 -10.71 3.94
C GLY A 314 8.32 -9.86 2.81
N ALA A 315 8.02 -10.44 1.63
CA ALA A 315 7.32 -9.72 0.57
C ALA A 315 6.03 -9.10 1.12
N HIS A 316 5.92 -7.77 1.04
CA HIS A 316 4.87 -7.00 1.70
C HIS A 316 4.33 -5.92 0.75
N HIS A 317 4.72 -4.66 0.89
CA HIS A 317 4.23 -3.60 0.01
C HIS A 317 4.86 -3.65 -1.38
N MET A 318 4.13 -3.14 -2.37
CA MET A 318 4.63 -3.00 -3.73
C MET A 318 4.14 -1.71 -4.40
N VAL A 319 4.85 -1.31 -5.43
CA VAL A 319 4.41 -0.27 -6.37
C VAL A 319 4.54 -0.78 -7.80
N PHE A 320 3.72 -0.24 -8.69
CA PHE A 320 3.83 -0.51 -10.13
C PHE A 320 4.83 0.42 -10.80
N SER A 321 5.41 0.01 -11.93
CA SER A 321 6.00 0.97 -12.87
C SER A 321 4.90 1.84 -13.52
N PRO A 322 5.21 3.05 -14.02
CA PRO A 322 4.21 3.92 -14.62
C PRO A 322 3.45 3.31 -15.80
N ASP A 323 4.08 2.38 -16.52
CA ASP A 323 3.47 1.63 -17.61
C ASP A 323 2.70 0.37 -17.16
N GLY A 324 2.65 0.09 -15.84
CA GLY A 324 2.01 -1.08 -15.27
C GLY A 324 2.67 -2.42 -15.60
N SER A 325 3.83 -2.42 -16.28
CA SER A 325 4.47 -3.66 -16.73
C SER A 325 5.30 -4.36 -15.66
N ARG A 326 5.68 -3.64 -14.59
CA ARG A 326 6.52 -4.14 -13.49
C ARG A 326 5.92 -3.87 -12.13
N ALA A 327 6.28 -4.73 -11.18
CA ALA A 327 6.09 -4.51 -9.75
C ALA A 327 7.45 -4.39 -9.06
N TYR A 328 7.55 -3.49 -8.12
CA TYR A 328 8.66 -3.33 -7.18
C TYR A 328 8.16 -3.73 -5.80
N VAL A 329 8.51 -4.94 -5.36
CA VAL A 329 8.02 -5.53 -4.11
C VAL A 329 9.06 -5.38 -3.02
N GLN A 330 8.77 -4.64 -1.96
CA GLN A 330 9.66 -4.57 -0.81
C GLN A 330 9.57 -5.87 0.01
N ASN A 331 10.70 -6.28 0.61
CA ASN A 331 10.83 -7.55 1.28
C ASN A 331 11.23 -7.34 2.75
N SER A 332 10.26 -6.89 3.54
CA SER A 332 10.33 -6.86 4.99
C SER A 332 8.93 -6.78 5.60
N LEU A 333 8.65 -7.64 6.55
CA LEU A 333 7.49 -7.54 7.43
C LEU A 333 8.00 -7.17 8.82
N ILE A 334 7.87 -5.89 9.19
CA ILE A 334 8.19 -5.31 10.51
C ILE A 334 9.54 -5.82 11.07
N ASN A 335 10.57 -5.92 10.21
CA ASN A 335 11.91 -6.38 10.60
C ASN A 335 11.96 -7.76 11.32
N ILE A 336 10.96 -8.62 11.10
CA ILE A 336 10.88 -9.94 11.71
C ILE A 336 11.96 -10.86 11.10
N PRO A 337 12.78 -11.55 11.89
CA PRO A 337 13.79 -12.47 11.38
C PRO A 337 13.21 -13.51 10.42
N GLY A 338 13.84 -13.68 9.26
CA GLY A 338 13.38 -14.56 8.18
C GLY A 338 12.37 -13.91 7.23
N MET A 339 11.80 -12.77 7.62
CA MET A 339 10.90 -11.94 6.82
C MET A 339 11.39 -10.49 6.72
N ASN A 340 12.70 -10.26 6.73
CA ASN A 340 13.33 -8.95 6.68
C ASN A 340 14.55 -8.96 5.75
N ASP A 341 14.38 -9.47 4.53
CA ASP A 341 15.46 -9.52 3.54
C ASP A 341 16.04 -8.12 3.27
N GLY A 342 15.21 -7.09 3.15
CA GLY A 342 15.61 -5.70 2.97
C GLY A 342 15.89 -5.31 1.53
N SER A 343 15.68 -6.21 0.57
CA SER A 343 15.73 -5.91 -0.86
C SER A 343 14.37 -5.44 -1.40
N ILE A 344 14.36 -4.90 -2.62
CA ILE A 344 13.17 -4.71 -3.43
C ILE A 344 13.25 -5.68 -4.61
N SER A 345 12.31 -6.63 -4.70
CA SER A 345 12.22 -7.54 -5.84
C SER A 345 11.59 -6.82 -7.04
N VAL A 346 12.19 -6.95 -8.21
CA VAL A 346 11.70 -6.39 -9.48
C VAL A 346 11.06 -7.50 -10.28
N ILE A 347 9.76 -7.39 -10.56
CA ILE A 347 8.95 -8.44 -11.18
C ILE A 347 8.31 -7.91 -12.47
N ASP A 348 8.47 -8.66 -13.56
CA ASP A 348 7.76 -8.46 -14.82
C ASP A 348 6.35 -9.06 -14.69
N LEU A 349 5.34 -8.21 -14.68
CA LEU A 349 3.95 -8.61 -14.49
C LEU A 349 3.33 -9.24 -15.74
N VAL A 350 3.87 -8.91 -16.92
CA VAL A 350 3.39 -9.46 -18.20
C VAL A 350 3.91 -10.88 -18.39
N ALA A 351 5.19 -11.10 -18.12
CA ALA A 351 5.82 -12.41 -18.25
C ALA A 351 5.66 -13.30 -17.00
N GLY A 352 5.20 -12.74 -15.87
CA GLY A 352 5.06 -13.45 -14.60
C GLY A 352 6.40 -13.98 -14.08
N LYS A 353 7.46 -13.15 -14.08
CA LYS A 353 8.81 -13.57 -13.67
C LYS A 353 9.58 -12.47 -12.95
N LYS A 354 10.46 -12.87 -12.04
CA LYS A 354 11.42 -11.97 -11.40
C LYS A 354 12.51 -11.55 -12.40
N LEU A 355 12.76 -10.24 -12.50
CA LEU A 355 13.83 -9.66 -13.31
C LEU A 355 15.13 -9.49 -12.52
N GLY A 356 15.05 -9.20 -11.22
CA GLY A 356 16.19 -8.95 -10.35
C GLY A 356 15.76 -8.43 -8.99
N SER A 357 16.70 -7.77 -8.31
CA SER A 357 16.46 -7.07 -7.04
C SER A 357 17.25 -5.77 -6.97
N ILE A 358 16.74 -4.83 -6.19
CA ILE A 358 17.46 -3.63 -5.75
C ILE A 358 17.87 -3.88 -4.30
N ASP A 359 19.18 -3.96 -4.06
CA ASP A 359 19.74 -4.42 -2.78
C ASP A 359 20.38 -3.28 -1.96
N ALA A 360 20.24 -2.02 -2.38
CA ALA A 360 20.90 -0.87 -1.76
C ALA A 360 20.67 -0.76 -0.25
N PHE A 361 19.46 -1.03 0.23
CA PHE A 361 19.16 -1.06 1.68
C PHE A 361 19.73 -2.29 2.37
N LYS A 362 19.55 -3.45 1.78
CA LYS A 362 20.07 -4.72 2.27
C LYS A 362 21.59 -4.67 2.46
N ASP A 363 22.33 -4.14 1.47
CA ASP A 363 23.78 -3.98 1.48
C ASP A 363 24.24 -2.96 2.54
N ALA A 364 23.39 -1.94 2.82
CA ALA A 364 23.64 -0.98 3.89
C ALA A 364 23.27 -1.49 5.30
N GLY A 365 22.78 -2.74 5.43
CA GLY A 365 22.30 -3.30 6.69
C GLY A 365 20.98 -2.72 7.17
N LEU A 366 20.20 -2.20 6.23
CA LEU A 366 18.87 -1.62 6.44
C LEU A 366 17.78 -2.57 5.95
N THR A 367 16.56 -2.32 6.37
CA THR A 367 15.35 -2.94 5.85
C THR A 367 14.32 -1.88 5.53
N ILE A 368 13.34 -2.21 4.69
CA ILE A 368 12.32 -1.29 4.20
C ILE A 368 10.97 -1.73 4.77
N ASN A 369 10.20 -0.82 5.39
CA ASN A 369 8.88 -1.13 5.94
C ASN A 369 7.76 -0.88 4.95
N THR A 370 7.88 0.12 4.08
CA THR A 370 6.91 0.40 3.01
C THR A 370 7.57 1.06 1.81
N ILE A 371 6.90 1.03 0.67
CA ILE A 371 7.31 1.66 -0.58
C ILE A 371 6.10 2.31 -1.25
N MET A 372 6.23 3.56 -1.68
CA MET A 372 5.23 4.32 -2.44
C MET A 372 5.93 5.07 -3.57
N LEU A 373 5.27 5.27 -4.70
CA LEU A 373 5.81 6.17 -5.74
C LEU A 373 5.72 7.63 -5.28
N THR A 374 6.64 8.47 -5.76
CA THR A 374 6.52 9.92 -5.55
C THR A 374 5.26 10.45 -6.24
N PRO A 375 4.67 11.58 -5.75
CA PRO A 375 3.38 12.08 -6.25
C PRO A 375 3.33 12.45 -7.74
N GLU A 376 4.47 12.61 -8.38
CA GLU A 376 4.58 12.93 -9.82
C GLU A 376 4.18 11.75 -10.71
N VAL A 377 4.12 10.55 -10.15
CA VAL A 377 3.74 9.31 -10.85
C VAL A 377 2.37 8.87 -10.37
N GLU A 378 1.46 8.61 -11.31
CA GLU A 378 0.17 8.02 -10.96
C GLU A 378 0.38 6.66 -10.29
N ASP A 379 -0.11 6.54 -9.06
CA ASP A 379 -0.10 5.32 -8.28
C ASP A 379 -1.50 4.68 -8.36
N PHE A 380 -1.55 3.43 -8.78
CA PHE A 380 -2.80 2.68 -8.96
C PHE A 380 -3.17 1.87 -7.71
N HIS A 381 -2.59 2.20 -6.56
CA HIS A 381 -2.96 1.54 -5.31
C HIS A 381 -4.34 1.96 -4.84
N ALA A 382 -5.10 0.98 -4.36
CA ALA A 382 -6.41 1.20 -3.74
C ALA A 382 -6.28 1.57 -2.25
N HIS A 383 -5.30 2.43 -1.89
CA HIS A 383 -5.18 2.96 -0.53
C HIS A 383 -5.92 4.27 -0.38
#